data_bcbdb9d704b88ac0ac7ee7f974275577
#
_entry.id   bcbdb9d704b88ac0ac7ee7f974275577
#
_cell.length_a   1.000
_cell.length_b   1.000
_cell.length_c   1.000
_cell.angle_alpha   90.00
_cell.angle_beta   90.00
_cell.angle_gamma   90.00
#
_symmetry.space_group_name_H-M   'P 1'
#
loop_
_entity.id
_entity.type
_entity.pdbx_description
1 polymer ?
#
loop_
_entity_poly.entity_id
_entity_poly.type
_entity_poly.pdbx_seq_one_letter_code
_entity_poly.pdbx_strand_id
1 'polypeptide(L)'
;REMAAADAPATRAPRQGRAAASPRPAVDCEALDLFTTAALQRRAFDASEGVAPHFARYLLRQRFGKDGAVPERVPTTLRAPLQRFAVQSLQQHLRELRGRNVEDGAVLVLDNATGQVLAWVGSSGQLSQASEVDGVLALRQPGSTLKPFLYAQAIAERRLTAASLVEDSPAQITTASGLYIPQNYDRQFKGWVSVRTALAASLNVPAVRTLVMVTPDAFHRQLGAVGLPLRESGDYFGFSLALGSPEVPLLHLTNAYRTLANGGRQSPVALAADGGAPPRFTPALPAHAAFIVGDILSDGNARARTFGTDSVLATRFWSAVKTGTSKDMRDNWAVGWSERYTVGVWVGNASGAAMHDVSGTSGAAPIWAAVMGFLHAREPSRPPRAPSGLVRAAVRFGPASAQPGIAARPQPLEAGREEWFAQGTQQPLFAMDSVAGGADEMGAGGKKGFKSPVSAHPGGSEVAATSGPSARITAPAPGTVIALDPDIPPARQRLQFTATGEGVQWRMDGKPLGRGPRVAWLPWPGRHVVQLTDARGRVLDEVRIEVRGAGAVGPAPRTFPH
;
A
#
# COMPACT_ATOMS: atom_id res chain seq x y z
N ARG A 1 43.97 43.60 1.62
CA ARG A 1 44.81 44.74 2.04
C ARG A 1 46.21 44.71 1.42
N GLU A 2 46.87 43.58 1.26
CA GLU A 2 48.19 43.45 0.60
C GLU A 2 48.19 43.72 -0.91
N MET A 3 47.10 43.49 -1.60
CA MET A 3 46.99 43.76 -3.04
C MET A 3 46.79 45.25 -3.38
N ALA A 4 46.39 46.10 -2.42
CA ALA A 4 46.24 47.56 -2.63
C ALA A 4 47.53 48.35 -2.46
N ALA A 5 48.57 47.77 -1.83
CA ALA A 5 49.84 48.44 -1.56
C ALA A 5 50.87 48.46 -2.74
N ALA A 6 50.54 47.78 -3.85
CA ALA A 6 51.48 47.61 -4.98
C ALA A 6 51.47 48.72 -6.05
N ASP A 7 50.61 49.75 -5.97
CA ASP A 7 50.46 50.80 -6.98
C ASP A 7 50.77 52.19 -6.53
N ALA A 8 51.83 52.41 -5.69
CA ALA A 8 52.40 53.72 -5.48
C ALA A 8 53.39 54.08 -6.63
N PRO A 9 53.28 55.27 -7.28
CA PRO A 9 54.08 55.59 -8.46
C PRO A 9 55.50 55.98 -8.11
N ALA A 10 56.46 55.25 -8.66
CA ALA A 10 57.87 55.69 -8.67
C ALA A 10 58.08 56.78 -9.77
N THR A 11 58.39 57.97 -9.37
CA THR A 11 58.85 59.11 -10.22
C THR A 11 60.18 58.78 -10.93
N ARG A 12 60.17 58.61 -12.27
CA ARG A 12 61.35 58.71 -13.11
C ARG A 12 61.04 59.44 -14.45
N ALA A 13 61.89 60.34 -14.83
CA ALA A 13 61.86 61.33 -15.92
C ALA A 13 61.67 60.70 -17.33
N PRO A 14 61.29 61.49 -18.36
CA PRO A 14 60.63 60.99 -19.56
C PRO A 14 61.63 60.43 -20.58
N ARG A 15 61.31 59.26 -21.14
CA ARG A 15 61.83 58.83 -22.44
C ARG A 15 60.64 58.75 -23.41
N GLN A 16 60.85 59.42 -24.55
CA GLN A 16 59.93 59.52 -25.69
C GLN A 16 59.57 58.16 -26.28
N GLY A 17 58.29 57.98 -26.59
CA GLY A 17 57.81 57.08 -27.62
C GLY A 17 57.37 55.70 -27.15
N ARG A 18 56.28 55.64 -26.43
CA ARG A 18 55.40 54.46 -26.48
C ARG A 18 53.97 54.91 -26.20
N ALA A 19 53.03 54.35 -27.01
CA ALA A 19 51.59 54.60 -26.88
C ALA A 19 51.13 54.50 -25.43
N ALA A 20 50.34 55.44 -24.94
CA ALA A 20 49.78 55.47 -23.61
C ALA A 20 48.90 54.26 -23.38
N ALA A 21 49.34 53.37 -22.47
CA ALA A 21 48.46 52.33 -21.95
C ALA A 21 47.35 53.04 -21.13
N SER A 22 46.08 52.70 -21.42
CA SER A 22 44.93 53.22 -20.67
C SER A 22 45.13 53.01 -19.16
N PRO A 23 44.82 53.96 -18.30
CA PRO A 23 44.94 53.78 -16.86
C PRO A 23 44.09 52.60 -16.41
N ARG A 24 44.72 51.66 -15.74
CA ARG A 24 43.98 50.57 -15.09
C ARG A 24 43.04 51.20 -14.08
N PRO A 25 41.75 50.77 -14.06
CA PRO A 25 40.81 51.31 -13.09
C PRO A 25 41.35 51.05 -11.67
N ALA A 26 41.33 52.10 -10.83
CA ALA A 26 41.69 51.96 -9.41
C ALA A 26 40.82 50.93 -8.76
N VAL A 27 41.43 49.99 -8.04
CA VAL A 27 40.67 48.96 -7.29
C VAL A 27 39.95 49.65 -6.14
N ASP A 28 38.65 49.66 -6.18
CA ASP A 28 37.80 50.12 -5.09
C ASP A 28 37.88 49.13 -3.92
N CYS A 29 38.59 49.50 -2.87
CA CYS A 29 38.81 48.65 -1.70
C CYS A 29 37.51 48.37 -0.93
N GLU A 30 36.54 49.29 -0.92
CA GLU A 30 35.23 49.07 -0.29
C GLU A 30 34.40 48.04 -1.09
N ALA A 31 34.40 48.18 -2.42
CA ALA A 31 33.75 47.20 -3.28
C ALA A 31 34.40 45.83 -3.16
N LEU A 32 35.74 45.76 -3.08
CA LEU A 32 36.47 44.49 -2.90
C LEU A 32 36.15 43.84 -1.54
N ASP A 33 36.12 44.62 -0.45
CA ASP A 33 35.76 44.14 0.89
C ASP A 33 34.30 43.68 0.93
N LEU A 34 33.39 44.41 0.29
CA LEU A 34 31.98 44.02 0.18
C LEU A 34 31.81 42.69 -0.58
N PHE A 35 32.45 42.57 -1.75
CA PHE A 35 32.39 41.34 -2.55
C PHE A 35 33.07 40.16 -1.87
N THR A 36 34.18 40.38 -1.17
CA THR A 36 34.90 39.35 -0.43
C THR A 36 34.09 38.88 0.77
N THR A 37 33.53 39.82 1.53
CA THR A 37 32.65 39.51 2.67
C THR A 37 31.38 38.78 2.21
N ALA A 38 30.75 39.25 1.13
CA ALA A 38 29.58 38.56 0.54
C ALA A 38 29.94 37.17 0.00
N ALA A 39 31.14 36.98 -0.57
CA ALA A 39 31.60 35.67 -1.03
C ALA A 39 31.91 34.70 0.14
N LEU A 40 32.47 35.20 1.23
CA LEU A 40 32.76 34.43 2.44
C LEU A 40 31.51 34.12 3.26
N GLN A 41 30.51 34.99 3.20
CA GLN A 41 29.19 34.77 3.82
C GLN A 41 28.26 33.89 2.96
N ARG A 42 28.58 33.70 1.70
CA ARG A 42 27.89 32.66 0.91
C ARG A 42 28.14 31.33 1.60
N ARG A 43 27.09 30.76 2.17
CA ARG A 43 27.10 29.34 2.58
C ARG A 43 27.54 28.55 1.36
N ALA A 44 28.50 27.62 1.55
CA ALA A 44 28.82 26.65 0.52
C ALA A 44 27.51 26.09 0.00
N PHE A 45 27.34 26.03 -1.33
CA PHE A 45 26.15 25.45 -1.95
C PHE A 45 25.95 24.07 -1.31
N ASP A 46 24.92 23.94 -0.50
CA ASP A 46 24.53 22.63 -0.01
C ASP A 46 24.31 21.74 -1.22
N ALA A 47 24.83 20.53 -1.18
CA ALA A 47 24.59 19.54 -2.23
C ALA A 47 23.09 19.32 -2.51
N SER A 48 22.20 19.80 -1.62
CA SER A 48 20.76 19.84 -1.71
C SER A 48 20.19 20.96 -2.59
N GLU A 49 20.96 21.97 -3.01
CA GLU A 49 20.45 23.09 -3.83
C GLU A 49 20.21 22.71 -5.32
N GLY A 50 20.61 21.51 -5.75
CA GLY A 50 20.28 21.00 -7.07
C GLY A 50 18.81 20.58 -7.21
N VAL A 51 18.33 20.47 -8.45
CA VAL A 51 16.94 20.02 -8.74
C VAL A 51 16.67 18.55 -8.39
N ALA A 52 17.72 17.72 -8.21
CA ALA A 52 17.61 16.28 -7.92
C ALA A 52 18.81 15.78 -7.08
N PRO A 53 19.05 16.30 -5.86
CA PRO A 53 20.25 15.98 -5.08
C PRO A 53 20.32 14.50 -4.68
N HIS A 54 19.20 13.89 -4.29
CA HIS A 54 19.12 12.47 -3.91
C HIS A 54 19.47 11.56 -5.08
N PHE A 55 18.91 11.85 -6.27
CA PHE A 55 19.22 11.09 -7.48
C PHE A 55 20.71 11.21 -7.83
N ALA A 56 21.28 12.42 -7.77
CA ALA A 56 22.69 12.63 -8.07
C ALA A 56 23.57 11.81 -7.13
N ARG A 57 23.33 11.88 -5.81
CA ARG A 57 24.04 11.08 -4.81
C ARG A 57 23.91 9.58 -5.06
N TYR A 58 22.71 9.11 -5.38
CA TYR A 58 22.46 7.69 -5.66
C TYR A 58 23.20 7.24 -6.92
N LEU A 59 23.06 7.99 -8.04
CA LEU A 59 23.72 7.68 -9.32
C LEU A 59 25.24 7.64 -9.18
N LEU A 60 25.83 8.67 -8.56
CA LEU A 60 27.27 8.75 -8.39
C LEU A 60 27.81 7.59 -7.55
N ARG A 61 27.12 7.24 -6.48
CA ARG A 61 27.49 6.09 -5.62
C ARG A 61 27.39 4.76 -6.37
N GLN A 62 26.35 4.57 -7.18
CA GLN A 62 26.16 3.33 -7.95
C GLN A 62 27.19 3.18 -9.06
N ARG A 63 27.56 4.28 -9.73
CA ARG A 63 28.41 4.24 -10.91
C ARG A 63 29.91 4.32 -10.61
N PHE A 64 30.28 5.11 -9.62
CA PHE A 64 31.69 5.40 -9.30
C PHE A 64 32.14 4.88 -7.93
N GLY A 65 31.24 4.32 -7.14
CA GLY A 65 31.54 3.90 -5.76
C GLY A 65 31.78 5.10 -4.83
N LYS A 66 32.44 4.83 -3.70
CA LYS A 66 32.75 5.88 -2.71
C LYS A 66 34.00 6.68 -3.09
N ASP A 67 34.98 6.04 -3.74
CA ASP A 67 36.33 6.56 -3.96
C ASP A 67 36.67 6.72 -5.45
N GLY A 68 35.72 6.45 -6.35
CA GLY A 68 35.93 6.56 -7.79
C GLY A 68 36.00 8.01 -8.27
N ALA A 69 36.86 8.28 -9.25
CA ALA A 69 36.94 9.58 -9.91
C ALA A 69 35.63 9.90 -10.64
N VAL A 70 34.97 10.97 -10.24
CA VAL A 70 33.72 11.42 -10.86
C VAL A 70 34.07 12.37 -12.01
N PRO A 71 33.59 12.13 -13.24
CA PRO A 71 33.80 13.06 -14.35
C PRO A 71 33.02 14.37 -14.11
N GLU A 72 33.49 15.46 -14.73
CA GLU A 72 32.86 16.78 -14.61
C GLU A 72 31.39 16.78 -15.02
N ARG A 73 31.03 15.93 -15.97
CA ARG A 73 29.66 15.81 -16.50
C ARG A 73 29.22 14.35 -16.55
N VAL A 74 28.06 14.07 -15.99
CA VAL A 74 27.42 12.76 -15.99
C VAL A 74 26.05 12.89 -16.67
N PRO A 75 25.88 12.39 -17.91
CA PRO A 75 24.57 12.42 -18.57
C PRO A 75 23.58 11.52 -17.86
N THR A 76 22.37 12.00 -17.65
CA THR A 76 21.31 11.28 -16.94
C THR A 76 20.03 11.21 -17.77
N THR A 77 19.09 10.36 -17.35
CA THR A 77 17.78 10.20 -17.98
C THR A 77 16.72 11.19 -17.45
N LEU A 78 17.06 11.98 -16.44
CA LEU A 78 16.14 12.94 -15.84
C LEU A 78 15.68 14.00 -16.84
N ARG A 79 14.40 14.34 -16.77
CA ARG A 79 13.80 15.45 -17.52
C ARG A 79 13.59 16.64 -16.59
N ALA A 80 14.43 17.66 -16.72
CA ALA A 80 14.44 18.83 -15.82
C ALA A 80 13.07 19.51 -15.67
N PRO A 81 12.26 19.74 -16.72
CA PRO A 81 10.91 20.31 -16.56
C PRO A 81 10.00 19.42 -15.72
N LEU A 82 10.02 18.11 -15.93
CA LEU A 82 9.23 17.13 -15.17
C LEU A 82 9.71 17.08 -13.72
N GLN A 83 11.02 17.06 -13.48
CA GLN A 83 11.61 17.05 -12.15
C GLN A 83 11.15 18.28 -11.33
N ARG A 84 11.25 19.47 -11.92
CA ARG A 84 10.79 20.72 -11.26
C ARG A 84 9.30 20.69 -10.97
N PHE A 85 8.50 20.22 -11.94
CA PHE A 85 7.05 20.10 -11.75
C PHE A 85 6.70 19.12 -10.63
N ALA A 86 7.37 17.96 -10.55
CA ALA A 86 7.14 16.97 -9.51
C ALA A 86 7.50 17.52 -8.11
N VAL A 87 8.62 18.24 -7.99
CA VAL A 87 8.99 18.93 -6.73
C VAL A 87 7.93 19.95 -6.34
N GLN A 88 7.52 20.81 -7.28
CA GLN A 88 6.50 21.83 -7.04
C GLN A 88 5.17 21.21 -6.62
N SER A 89 4.69 20.18 -7.31
CA SER A 89 3.45 19.48 -7.00
C SER A 89 3.47 18.85 -5.61
N LEU A 90 4.59 18.21 -5.25
CA LEU A 90 4.78 17.64 -3.91
C LEU A 90 4.68 18.74 -2.84
N GLN A 91 5.49 19.81 -2.98
CA GLN A 91 5.54 20.87 -2.01
C GLN A 91 4.22 21.65 -1.88
N GLN A 92 3.55 21.90 -3.00
CA GLN A 92 2.24 22.56 -2.99
C GLN A 92 1.24 21.74 -2.19
N HIS A 93 1.11 20.46 -2.49
CA HIS A 93 0.12 19.60 -1.84
C HIS A 93 0.42 19.40 -0.34
N LEU A 94 1.69 19.24 0.05
CA LEU A 94 2.05 19.17 1.46
C LEU A 94 1.73 20.46 2.24
N ARG A 95 1.82 21.64 1.59
CA ARG A 95 1.37 22.92 2.21
C ARG A 95 -0.15 22.94 2.40
N GLU A 96 -0.94 22.35 1.49
CA GLU A 96 -2.39 22.20 1.62
C GLU A 96 -2.78 21.27 2.77
N LEU A 97 -1.92 20.29 3.08
CA LEU A 97 -2.08 19.37 4.21
C LEU A 97 -1.51 19.92 5.54
N ARG A 98 -1.11 21.20 5.59
CA ARG A 98 -0.57 21.81 6.82
C ARG A 98 -1.50 21.58 8.01
N GLY A 99 -0.94 21.20 9.15
CA GLY A 99 -1.68 20.89 10.39
C GLY A 99 -2.14 19.42 10.51
N ARG A 100 -1.89 18.60 9.49
CA ARG A 100 -2.20 17.16 9.52
C ARG A 100 -0.99 16.27 9.86
N ASN A 101 0.03 16.83 10.49
CA ASN A 101 1.27 16.14 10.85
C ASN A 101 1.88 15.37 9.66
N VAL A 102 2.09 16.07 8.55
CA VAL A 102 2.73 15.55 7.36
C VAL A 102 3.68 16.60 6.78
N GLU A 103 4.92 16.20 6.53
CA GLU A 103 5.97 17.14 6.12
C GLU A 103 6.82 16.65 4.94
N ASP A 104 6.72 15.36 4.58
CA ASP A 104 7.60 14.81 3.57
C ASP A 104 6.88 13.92 2.55
N GLY A 105 7.59 13.63 1.47
CA GLY A 105 7.11 12.77 0.41
C GLY A 105 8.17 12.54 -0.66
N ALA A 106 7.90 11.57 -1.52
CA ALA A 106 8.78 11.20 -2.61
C ALA A 106 7.97 10.96 -3.88
N VAL A 107 8.57 11.27 -5.04
CA VAL A 107 7.98 11.03 -6.36
C VAL A 107 9.00 10.38 -7.26
N LEU A 108 8.59 9.30 -7.93
CA LEU A 108 9.39 8.60 -8.93
C LEU A 108 8.59 8.45 -10.22
N VAL A 109 9.22 8.79 -11.34
CA VAL A 109 8.64 8.61 -12.67
C VAL A 109 9.56 7.75 -13.53
N LEU A 110 9.01 6.65 -14.05
CA LEU A 110 9.71 5.71 -14.93
C LEU A 110 9.07 5.70 -16.33
N ASP A 111 9.92 5.61 -17.37
CA ASP A 111 9.47 5.26 -18.70
C ASP A 111 9.24 3.74 -18.77
N ASN A 112 8.07 3.32 -19.25
CA ASN A 112 7.71 1.90 -19.26
C ASN A 112 8.60 1.07 -20.19
N ALA A 113 8.88 1.57 -21.38
CA ALA A 113 9.61 0.84 -22.41
C ALA A 113 11.09 0.70 -22.08
N THR A 114 11.71 1.77 -21.58
CA THR A 114 13.17 1.84 -21.39
C THR A 114 13.64 1.59 -19.97
N GLY A 115 12.74 1.77 -18.96
CA GLY A 115 13.11 1.76 -17.55
C GLY A 115 13.85 3.01 -17.10
N GLN A 116 13.96 4.02 -17.94
CA GLN A 116 14.63 5.27 -17.62
C GLN A 116 13.91 6.01 -16.48
N VAL A 117 14.70 6.48 -15.52
CA VAL A 117 14.22 7.37 -14.47
C VAL A 117 14.08 8.78 -15.05
N LEU A 118 12.85 9.26 -15.17
CA LEU A 118 12.54 10.57 -15.75
C LEU A 118 12.42 11.68 -14.71
N ALA A 119 12.03 11.35 -13.47
CA ALA A 119 12.04 12.22 -12.30
C ALA A 119 12.27 11.41 -11.03
N TRP A 120 12.99 12.02 -10.08
CA TRP A 120 13.31 11.45 -8.77
C TRP A 120 13.30 12.55 -7.73
N VAL A 121 12.24 12.63 -6.96
CA VAL A 121 12.10 13.57 -5.84
C VAL A 121 12.20 12.74 -4.56
N GLY A 122 13.29 12.87 -3.83
CA GLY A 122 13.57 12.09 -2.63
C GLY A 122 13.01 12.68 -1.34
N SER A 123 12.70 13.99 -1.33
CA SER A 123 12.18 14.71 -0.17
C SER A 123 11.43 15.96 -0.60
N SER A 124 10.58 16.49 0.30
CA SER A 124 9.93 17.79 0.16
C SER A 124 10.90 18.98 0.32
N GLY A 125 12.17 18.72 0.67
CA GLY A 125 13.19 19.72 0.90
C GLY A 125 12.94 20.52 2.19
N GLN A 126 12.76 21.83 2.08
CA GLN A 126 12.60 22.72 3.25
C GLN A 126 11.35 22.46 4.11
N LEU A 127 10.39 21.65 3.65
CA LEU A 127 9.23 21.27 4.45
C LEU A 127 9.53 20.10 5.38
N SER A 128 10.57 19.30 5.07
CA SER A 128 10.99 18.14 5.85
C SER A 128 12.06 18.51 6.87
N GLN A 129 11.95 17.99 8.08
CA GLN A 129 13.00 18.07 9.09
C GLN A 129 14.17 17.11 8.82
N ALA A 130 14.00 16.19 7.87
CA ALA A 130 15.00 15.21 7.46
C ALA A 130 15.21 15.21 5.94
N SER A 131 15.42 16.39 5.35
CA SER A 131 15.51 16.60 3.90
C SER A 131 16.59 15.77 3.20
N GLU A 132 17.60 15.28 3.95
CA GLU A 132 18.66 14.42 3.43
C GLU A 132 18.25 12.95 3.25
N VAL A 133 17.15 12.53 3.86
CA VAL A 133 16.62 11.18 3.71
C VAL A 133 15.99 11.04 2.32
N ASP A 134 16.46 10.07 1.55
CA ASP A 134 15.88 9.75 0.24
C ASP A 134 14.65 8.85 0.41
N GLY A 135 13.46 9.44 0.36
CA GLY A 135 12.18 8.75 0.44
C GLY A 135 11.92 7.77 -0.71
N VAL A 136 12.66 7.88 -1.83
CA VAL A 136 12.57 6.90 -2.94
C VAL A 136 13.26 5.59 -2.56
N LEU A 137 14.27 5.63 -1.69
CA LEU A 137 15.02 4.47 -1.22
C LEU A 137 14.64 4.02 0.19
N ALA A 138 14.01 4.88 0.98
CA ALA A 138 13.59 4.57 2.34
C ALA A 138 12.62 3.38 2.36
N LEU A 139 12.80 2.49 3.32
CA LEU A 139 11.92 1.34 3.54
C LEU A 139 10.65 1.81 4.25
N ARG A 140 9.49 1.57 3.63
CA ARG A 140 8.19 1.99 4.12
C ARG A 140 7.13 0.92 3.83
N GLN A 141 6.11 0.82 4.65
CA GLN A 141 5.04 -0.15 4.46
C GLN A 141 4.12 0.26 3.29
N PRO A 142 4.03 -0.56 2.22
CA PRO A 142 3.27 -0.24 1.01
C PRO A 142 1.75 -0.36 1.19
N GLY A 143 1.28 -0.99 2.26
CA GLY A 143 -0.15 -1.19 2.49
C GLY A 143 -0.82 -1.89 1.31
N SER A 144 -2.01 -1.46 0.98
CA SER A 144 -2.84 -2.04 -0.08
C SER A 144 -2.25 -1.99 -1.50
N THR A 145 -1.08 -1.36 -1.71
CA THR A 145 -0.43 -1.37 -3.04
C THR A 145 0.11 -2.74 -3.44
N LEU A 146 0.21 -3.71 -2.54
CA LEU A 146 0.59 -5.08 -2.89
C LEU A 146 -0.57 -5.91 -3.47
N LYS A 147 -1.83 -5.54 -3.23
CA LYS A 147 -3.02 -6.29 -3.67
C LYS A 147 -3.05 -6.59 -5.17
N PRO A 148 -2.66 -5.68 -6.09
CA PRO A 148 -2.64 -5.98 -7.52
C PRO A 148 -1.81 -7.20 -7.89
N PHE A 149 -0.66 -7.41 -7.25
CA PHE A 149 0.21 -8.56 -7.50
C PHE A 149 -0.40 -9.86 -6.99
N LEU A 150 -1.07 -9.82 -5.85
CA LEU A 150 -1.79 -10.97 -5.29
C LEU A 150 -2.93 -11.43 -6.19
N TYR A 151 -3.77 -10.50 -6.63
CA TYR A 151 -4.86 -10.84 -7.55
C TYR A 151 -4.34 -11.24 -8.93
N ALA A 152 -3.26 -10.63 -9.42
CA ALA A 152 -2.62 -11.07 -10.67
C ALA A 152 -2.14 -12.51 -10.57
N GLN A 153 -1.53 -12.91 -9.45
CA GLN A 153 -1.12 -14.30 -9.22
C GLN A 153 -2.31 -15.25 -9.15
N ALA A 154 -3.35 -14.91 -8.39
CA ALA A 154 -4.54 -15.75 -8.27
C ALA A 154 -5.24 -15.96 -9.62
N ILE A 155 -5.27 -14.93 -10.49
CA ILE A 155 -5.80 -15.01 -11.85
C ILE A 155 -4.87 -15.84 -12.74
N ALA A 156 -3.56 -15.65 -12.65
CA ALA A 156 -2.56 -16.42 -13.40
C ALA A 156 -2.63 -17.92 -13.10
N GLU A 157 -2.84 -18.26 -11.82
CA GLU A 157 -3.00 -19.64 -11.35
C GLU A 157 -4.42 -20.20 -11.59
N ARG A 158 -5.31 -19.44 -12.24
CA ARG A 158 -6.72 -19.81 -12.51
C ARG A 158 -7.53 -20.14 -11.25
N ARG A 159 -7.13 -19.61 -10.10
CA ARG A 159 -7.90 -19.74 -8.84
C ARG A 159 -9.11 -18.82 -8.82
N LEU A 160 -8.98 -17.66 -9.46
CA LEU A 160 -10.00 -16.63 -9.56
C LEU A 160 -10.06 -16.05 -10.96
N THR A 161 -11.21 -15.50 -11.31
CA THR A 161 -11.42 -14.63 -12.47
C THR A 161 -11.80 -13.23 -11.97
N ALA A 162 -11.82 -12.23 -12.82
CA ALA A 162 -12.27 -10.89 -12.44
C ALA A 162 -13.74 -10.86 -11.96
N ALA A 163 -14.56 -11.80 -12.44
CA ALA A 163 -15.96 -11.95 -12.03
C ALA A 163 -16.19 -12.89 -10.85
N SER A 164 -15.21 -13.68 -10.44
CA SER A 164 -15.35 -14.60 -9.29
C SER A 164 -15.83 -13.86 -8.06
N LEU A 165 -16.82 -14.42 -7.38
CA LEU A 165 -17.34 -13.87 -6.13
C LEU A 165 -16.44 -14.26 -4.98
N VAL A 166 -16.05 -13.27 -4.16
CA VAL A 166 -15.28 -13.43 -2.93
C VAL A 166 -16.09 -12.84 -1.79
N GLU A 167 -16.16 -13.54 -0.70
CA GLU A 167 -16.95 -13.12 0.45
C GLU A 167 -16.22 -12.05 1.27
N ASP A 168 -16.84 -10.90 1.43
CA ASP A 168 -16.42 -9.83 2.31
C ASP A 168 -17.28 -9.87 3.58
N SER A 169 -16.96 -10.79 4.48
CA SER A 169 -17.62 -11.02 5.76
C SER A 169 -16.59 -11.25 6.85
N PRO A 170 -16.98 -11.18 8.14
CA PRO A 170 -16.07 -11.52 9.23
C PRO A 170 -15.38 -12.86 8.98
N ALA A 171 -14.07 -12.85 8.88
CA ALA A 171 -13.28 -14.04 8.62
C ALA A 171 -12.45 -14.40 9.85
N GLN A 172 -12.43 -15.69 10.18
CA GLN A 172 -11.57 -16.29 11.19
C GLN A 172 -10.65 -17.29 10.49
N ILE A 173 -9.39 -16.93 10.32
CA ILE A 173 -8.42 -17.75 9.61
C ILE A 173 -7.50 -18.41 10.62
N THR A 174 -7.55 -19.74 10.69
CA THR A 174 -6.68 -20.51 11.57
C THR A 174 -5.24 -20.43 11.08
N THR A 175 -4.33 -20.05 11.98
CA THR A 175 -2.88 -20.03 11.76
C THR A 175 -2.19 -20.92 12.78
N ALA A 176 -0.94 -21.26 12.56
CA ALA A 176 -0.14 -22.01 13.53
C ALA A 176 -0.06 -21.33 14.92
N SER A 177 -0.26 -20.01 14.96
CA SER A 177 -0.18 -19.18 16.17
C SER A 177 -1.54 -18.72 16.70
N GLY A 178 -2.68 -19.20 16.14
CA GLY A 178 -4.03 -18.85 16.56
C GLY A 178 -4.92 -18.40 15.38
N LEU A 179 -5.96 -17.62 15.68
CA LEU A 179 -6.89 -17.09 14.68
C LEU A 179 -6.48 -15.70 14.22
N TYR A 180 -6.38 -15.51 12.91
CA TYR A 180 -6.21 -14.22 12.25
C TYR A 180 -7.59 -13.69 11.83
N ILE A 181 -7.96 -12.50 12.27
CA ILE A 181 -9.28 -11.88 11.99
C ILE A 181 -9.06 -10.55 11.25
N PRO A 182 -9.07 -10.54 9.92
CA PRO A 182 -8.94 -9.32 9.12
C PRO A 182 -10.21 -8.47 9.21
N GLN A 183 -10.06 -7.15 9.07
CA GLN A 183 -11.16 -6.19 9.01
C GLN A 183 -10.99 -5.23 7.84
N ASN A 184 -12.10 -4.71 7.29
CA ASN A 184 -12.07 -3.64 6.32
C ASN A 184 -11.78 -2.27 6.98
N TYR A 185 -11.27 -1.33 6.20
CA TYR A 185 -10.95 0.02 6.66
C TYR A 185 -12.15 0.73 7.31
N ASP A 186 -13.33 0.65 6.68
CA ASP A 186 -14.58 1.24 7.14
C ASP A 186 -15.33 0.35 8.16
N ARG A 187 -14.80 -0.85 8.48
CA ARG A 187 -15.42 -1.90 9.32
C ARG A 187 -16.77 -2.40 8.82
N GLN A 188 -17.12 -2.04 7.62
CA GLN A 188 -18.33 -2.54 7.00
C GLN A 188 -17.97 -3.69 6.08
N PHE A 189 -18.75 -4.75 6.15
CA PHE A 189 -18.65 -5.87 5.24
C PHE A 189 -19.65 -5.67 4.12
N LYS A 190 -19.22 -5.97 2.91
CA LYS A 190 -20.00 -5.76 1.69
C LYS A 190 -20.71 -7.03 1.21
N GLY A 191 -20.52 -8.15 1.94
CA GLY A 191 -21.04 -9.45 1.54
C GLY A 191 -20.28 -10.00 0.34
N TRP A 192 -20.98 -10.70 -0.54
CA TRP A 192 -20.38 -11.25 -1.76
C TRP A 192 -20.11 -10.15 -2.78
N VAL A 193 -18.87 -10.02 -3.20
CA VAL A 193 -18.41 -9.05 -4.20
C VAL A 193 -17.55 -9.75 -5.25
N SER A 194 -17.55 -9.23 -6.48
CA SER A 194 -16.62 -9.73 -7.49
C SER A 194 -15.17 -9.35 -7.17
N VAL A 195 -14.22 -10.10 -7.70
CA VAL A 195 -12.78 -9.78 -7.62
C VAL A 195 -12.51 -8.38 -8.18
N ARG A 196 -13.19 -7.96 -9.26
CA ARG A 196 -13.11 -6.59 -9.79
C ARG A 196 -13.43 -5.56 -8.70
N THR A 197 -14.57 -5.71 -8.06
CA THR A 197 -14.99 -4.81 -6.98
C THR A 197 -14.04 -4.89 -5.78
N ALA A 198 -13.63 -6.10 -5.36
CA ALA A 198 -12.75 -6.30 -4.23
C ALA A 198 -11.40 -5.60 -4.40
N LEU A 199 -10.76 -5.73 -5.58
CA LEU A 199 -9.48 -5.10 -5.87
C LEU A 199 -9.62 -3.58 -6.09
N ALA A 200 -10.58 -3.14 -6.89
CA ALA A 200 -10.78 -1.72 -7.20
C ALA A 200 -11.16 -0.91 -5.96
N ALA A 201 -12.06 -1.44 -5.12
CA ALA A 201 -12.47 -0.86 -3.85
C ALA A 201 -11.46 -1.11 -2.71
N SER A 202 -10.38 -1.86 -2.97
CA SER A 202 -9.31 -2.12 -1.99
C SER A 202 -9.76 -2.85 -0.72
N LEU A 203 -10.76 -3.75 -0.79
CA LEU A 203 -11.27 -4.48 0.36
C LEU A 203 -10.19 -5.37 0.96
N ASN A 204 -10.12 -5.44 2.29
CA ASN A 204 -9.09 -6.17 3.02
C ASN A 204 -9.42 -7.66 3.15
N VAL A 205 -10.62 -7.98 3.60
CA VAL A 205 -11.03 -9.38 3.83
C VAL A 205 -10.94 -10.22 2.56
N PRO A 206 -11.47 -9.77 1.40
CA PRO A 206 -11.29 -10.48 0.13
C PRO A 206 -9.83 -10.70 -0.26
N ALA A 207 -8.94 -9.72 0.00
CA ALA A 207 -7.52 -9.87 -0.28
C ALA A 207 -6.88 -10.95 0.60
N VAL A 208 -7.20 -10.97 1.90
CA VAL A 208 -6.70 -12.01 2.81
C VAL A 208 -7.23 -13.39 2.41
N ARG A 209 -8.52 -13.52 2.07
CA ARG A 209 -9.09 -14.78 1.54
C ARG A 209 -8.39 -15.23 0.25
N THR A 210 -8.03 -14.30 -0.61
CA THR A 210 -7.24 -14.59 -1.81
C THR A 210 -5.85 -15.09 -1.45
N LEU A 211 -5.18 -14.50 -0.43
CA LEU A 211 -3.87 -14.98 0.02
C LEU A 211 -3.94 -16.38 0.66
N VAL A 212 -5.04 -16.73 1.33
CA VAL A 212 -5.27 -18.12 1.80
C VAL A 212 -5.22 -19.10 0.63
N MET A 213 -5.82 -18.76 -0.52
CA MET A 213 -5.80 -19.59 -1.72
C MET A 213 -4.43 -19.66 -2.38
N VAL A 214 -3.70 -18.54 -2.42
CA VAL A 214 -2.38 -18.43 -3.07
C VAL A 214 -1.25 -18.94 -2.18
N THR A 215 -1.34 -18.76 -0.89
CA THR A 215 -0.39 -18.95 0.20
C THR A 215 0.66 -17.82 0.34
N PRO A 216 1.08 -17.49 1.57
CA PRO A 216 2.06 -16.43 1.81
C PRO A 216 3.40 -16.65 1.10
N ASP A 217 3.93 -17.89 1.10
CA ASP A 217 5.21 -18.21 0.47
C ASP A 217 5.17 -18.12 -1.06
N ALA A 218 4.07 -18.56 -1.69
CA ALA A 218 3.92 -18.41 -3.13
C ALA A 218 3.83 -16.93 -3.52
N PHE A 219 3.12 -16.13 -2.74
CA PHE A 219 3.03 -14.69 -2.97
C PHE A 219 4.37 -13.98 -2.73
N HIS A 220 5.11 -14.35 -1.69
CA HIS A 220 6.46 -13.86 -1.44
C HIS A 220 7.39 -14.08 -2.65
N ARG A 221 7.41 -15.31 -3.20
CA ARG A 221 8.20 -15.61 -4.42
C ARG A 221 7.76 -14.77 -5.61
N GLN A 222 6.46 -14.57 -5.78
CA GLN A 222 5.92 -13.75 -6.87
C GLN A 222 6.34 -12.28 -6.75
N LEU A 223 6.34 -11.73 -5.52
CA LEU A 223 6.83 -10.38 -5.27
C LEU A 223 8.31 -10.24 -5.67
N GLY A 224 9.15 -11.20 -5.33
CA GLY A 224 10.55 -11.25 -5.80
C GLY A 224 10.66 -11.27 -7.32
N ALA A 225 9.84 -12.07 -8.01
CA ALA A 225 9.87 -12.19 -9.47
C ALA A 225 9.48 -10.86 -10.19
N VAL A 226 8.55 -10.08 -9.64
CA VAL A 226 8.19 -8.77 -10.20
C VAL A 226 9.18 -7.66 -9.85
N GLY A 227 10.27 -7.97 -9.14
CA GLY A 227 11.32 -7.01 -8.77
C GLY A 227 11.10 -6.32 -7.43
N LEU A 228 10.32 -6.93 -6.54
CA LEU A 228 10.05 -6.45 -5.18
C LEU A 228 10.50 -7.49 -4.14
N PRO A 229 11.82 -7.71 -3.99
CA PRO A 229 12.33 -8.68 -3.02
C PRO A 229 12.08 -8.21 -1.59
N LEU A 230 11.58 -9.10 -0.75
CA LEU A 230 11.36 -8.85 0.67
C LEU A 230 12.51 -9.45 1.48
N ARG A 231 12.79 -8.88 2.65
CA ARG A 231 13.88 -9.34 3.52
C ARG A 231 13.54 -10.66 4.22
N GLU A 232 12.29 -10.77 4.70
CA GLU A 232 11.82 -11.91 5.48
C GLU A 232 10.96 -12.83 4.60
N SER A 233 10.77 -14.07 5.04
CA SER A 233 9.99 -15.08 4.32
C SER A 233 8.49 -14.77 4.30
N GLY A 234 7.75 -15.47 3.44
CA GLY A 234 6.28 -15.39 3.39
C GLY A 234 5.64 -15.77 4.72
N ASP A 235 6.16 -16.81 5.38
CA ASP A 235 5.64 -17.29 6.68
C ASP A 235 5.88 -16.28 7.81
N TYR A 236 6.96 -15.51 7.77
CA TYR A 236 7.22 -14.43 8.74
C TYR A 236 6.09 -13.39 8.72
N PHE A 237 5.65 -12.97 7.53
CA PHE A 237 4.57 -12.00 7.38
C PHE A 237 3.19 -12.65 7.54
N GLY A 238 3.05 -13.94 7.23
CA GLY A 238 1.79 -14.64 7.25
C GLY A 238 0.73 -13.95 6.37
N PHE A 239 -0.52 -13.95 6.83
CA PHE A 239 -1.63 -13.37 6.06
C PHE A 239 -1.64 -11.83 6.03
N SER A 240 -0.87 -11.16 6.90
CA SER A 240 -0.70 -9.70 6.84
C SER A 240 0.01 -9.24 5.57
N LEU A 241 0.69 -10.15 4.87
CA LEU A 241 1.32 -9.90 3.57
C LEU A 241 0.32 -9.40 2.53
N ALA A 242 -0.95 -9.87 2.55
CA ALA A 242 -2.01 -9.38 1.68
C ALA A 242 -2.32 -7.88 1.89
N LEU A 243 -2.02 -7.36 3.06
CA LEU A 243 -2.30 -5.99 3.48
C LEU A 243 -1.06 -5.08 3.46
N GLY A 244 0.08 -5.60 2.97
CA GLY A 244 1.29 -4.82 2.78
C GLY A 244 2.07 -4.55 4.06
N SER A 245 2.18 -5.54 4.94
CA SER A 245 2.98 -5.46 6.17
C SER A 245 4.51 -5.35 5.98
N PRO A 246 5.14 -5.89 4.90
CA PRO A 246 6.57 -5.72 4.68
C PRO A 246 6.92 -4.29 4.29
N GLU A 247 8.15 -3.88 4.57
CA GLU A 247 8.67 -2.59 4.14
C GLU A 247 9.40 -2.70 2.80
N VAL A 248 9.12 -1.75 1.90
CA VAL A 248 9.69 -1.70 0.55
C VAL A 248 10.08 -0.28 0.17
N PRO A 249 11.10 -0.08 -0.70
CA PRO A 249 11.40 1.24 -1.24
C PRO A 249 10.45 1.61 -2.40
N LEU A 250 10.14 2.89 -2.54
CA LEU A 250 9.33 3.42 -3.65
C LEU A 250 9.91 3.03 -5.00
N LEU A 251 11.24 2.99 -5.13
CA LEU A 251 11.93 2.57 -6.35
C LEU A 251 11.49 1.17 -6.80
N HIS A 252 11.55 0.20 -5.90
CA HIS A 252 11.20 -1.18 -6.23
C HIS A 252 9.70 -1.34 -6.45
N LEU A 253 8.88 -0.70 -5.62
CA LEU A 253 7.43 -0.74 -5.78
C LEU A 253 6.99 -0.15 -7.13
N THR A 254 7.52 1.03 -7.50
CA THR A 254 7.20 1.66 -8.79
C THR A 254 7.66 0.80 -9.97
N ASN A 255 8.85 0.17 -9.88
CA ASN A 255 9.32 -0.74 -10.93
C ASN A 255 8.51 -2.03 -11.02
N ALA A 256 7.99 -2.55 -9.90
CA ALA A 256 7.07 -3.68 -9.90
C ALA A 256 5.75 -3.33 -10.62
N TYR A 257 5.21 -2.12 -10.42
CA TYR A 257 4.06 -1.62 -11.18
C TYR A 257 4.38 -1.45 -12.67
N ARG A 258 5.60 -1.02 -13.00
CA ARG A 258 6.09 -1.00 -14.39
C ARG A 258 6.11 -2.41 -14.99
N THR A 259 6.35 -3.46 -14.21
CA THR A 259 6.21 -4.85 -14.65
C THR A 259 4.78 -5.15 -15.09
N LEU A 260 3.75 -4.69 -14.34
CA LEU A 260 2.35 -4.80 -14.77
C LEU A 260 2.09 -4.01 -16.06
N ALA A 261 2.60 -2.78 -16.15
CA ALA A 261 2.48 -1.92 -17.34
C ALA A 261 3.06 -2.59 -18.60
N ASN A 262 4.11 -3.39 -18.44
CA ASN A 262 4.79 -4.13 -19.52
C ASN A 262 4.24 -5.54 -19.74
N GLY A 263 2.99 -5.80 -19.36
CA GLY A 263 2.35 -7.09 -19.58
C GLY A 263 3.00 -8.23 -18.79
N GLY A 264 3.45 -7.95 -17.56
CA GLY A 264 4.06 -8.95 -16.68
C GLY A 264 5.54 -9.19 -16.91
N ARG A 265 6.22 -8.37 -17.70
CA ARG A 265 7.66 -8.49 -17.98
C ARG A 265 8.46 -7.49 -17.16
N GLN A 266 9.35 -7.99 -16.31
CA GLN A 266 10.23 -7.23 -15.45
C GLN A 266 11.53 -6.84 -16.18
N SER A 267 12.06 -5.65 -15.90
CA SER A 267 13.43 -5.25 -16.25
C SER A 267 13.97 -4.23 -15.26
N PRO A 268 15.31 -4.09 -15.16
CA PRO A 268 15.93 -3.10 -14.28
C PRO A 268 15.56 -1.66 -14.67
N VAL A 269 15.75 -0.72 -13.74
CA VAL A 269 15.69 0.72 -14.03
C VAL A 269 17.00 1.21 -14.62
N ALA A 270 16.92 2.23 -15.48
CA ALA A 270 18.08 2.89 -16.09
C ALA A 270 18.23 4.30 -15.50
N LEU A 271 19.39 4.59 -14.92
CA LEU A 271 19.70 5.87 -14.26
C LEU A 271 20.45 6.84 -15.18
N ALA A 272 21.26 6.32 -16.09
CA ALA A 272 22.14 7.10 -16.96
C ALA A 272 21.72 6.99 -18.42
N ALA A 273 22.06 8.01 -19.21
CA ALA A 273 21.79 8.10 -20.65
C ALA A 273 23.01 7.64 -21.47
N ASP A 274 23.54 6.46 -21.19
CA ASP A 274 24.83 5.99 -21.75
C ASP A 274 24.71 5.40 -23.16
N GLY A 275 23.54 5.50 -23.80
CA GLY A 275 23.29 4.84 -25.08
C GLY A 275 23.31 3.31 -25.02
N GLY A 276 23.12 2.74 -23.80
CA GLY A 276 23.14 1.31 -23.52
C GLY A 276 22.13 0.51 -24.34
N ALA A 277 22.35 -0.81 -24.40
CA ALA A 277 21.43 -1.74 -25.04
C ALA A 277 20.00 -1.61 -24.45
N PRO A 278 18.95 -1.86 -25.26
CA PRO A 278 17.58 -1.84 -24.75
C PRO A 278 17.42 -2.78 -23.56
N PRO A 279 16.52 -2.45 -22.60
CA PRO A 279 16.38 -3.24 -21.39
C PRO A 279 16.00 -4.68 -21.71
N ARG A 280 16.68 -5.62 -21.05
CA ARG A 280 16.36 -7.03 -21.16
C ARG A 280 15.18 -7.35 -20.25
N PHE A 281 14.04 -7.68 -20.85
CA PHE A 281 12.84 -8.07 -20.14
C PHE A 281 12.83 -9.56 -19.79
N THR A 282 12.47 -9.89 -18.56
CA THR A 282 12.25 -11.26 -18.08
C THR A 282 10.77 -11.47 -17.72
N PRO A 283 10.13 -12.57 -18.14
CA PRO A 283 8.77 -12.88 -17.75
C PRO A 283 8.68 -13.04 -16.20
N ALA A 284 7.73 -12.34 -15.58
CA ALA A 284 7.47 -12.41 -14.14
C ALA A 284 6.01 -12.79 -13.83
N LEU A 285 5.08 -12.38 -14.71
CA LEU A 285 3.65 -12.68 -14.63
C LEU A 285 3.13 -12.96 -16.05
N PRO A 286 2.11 -13.82 -16.22
CA PRO A 286 1.43 -13.98 -17.49
C PRO A 286 0.77 -12.67 -17.95
N ALA A 287 0.88 -12.36 -19.24
CA ALA A 287 0.37 -11.11 -19.82
C ALA A 287 -1.14 -10.94 -19.62
N HIS A 288 -1.92 -12.02 -19.66
CA HIS A 288 -3.35 -11.98 -19.45
C HIS A 288 -3.71 -11.54 -18.01
N ALA A 289 -2.95 -11.99 -17.01
CA ALA A 289 -3.19 -11.61 -15.62
C ALA A 289 -2.82 -10.14 -15.35
N ALA A 290 -1.69 -9.68 -15.87
CA ALA A 290 -1.28 -8.28 -15.80
C ALA A 290 -2.30 -7.35 -16.49
N PHE A 291 -2.83 -7.77 -17.67
CA PHE A 291 -3.85 -7.03 -18.40
C PHE A 291 -5.16 -6.92 -17.61
N ILE A 292 -5.69 -8.06 -17.08
CA ILE A 292 -6.95 -8.08 -16.30
C ILE A 292 -6.83 -7.18 -15.08
N VAL A 293 -5.72 -7.24 -14.34
CA VAL A 293 -5.50 -6.36 -13.18
C VAL A 293 -5.42 -4.89 -13.60
N GLY A 294 -4.76 -4.58 -14.72
CA GLY A 294 -4.73 -3.22 -15.27
C GLY A 294 -6.11 -2.71 -15.66
N ASP A 295 -6.93 -3.56 -16.28
CA ASP A 295 -8.32 -3.26 -16.63
C ASP A 295 -9.16 -2.97 -15.37
N ILE A 296 -9.05 -3.81 -14.32
CA ILE A 296 -9.72 -3.57 -13.04
C ILE A 296 -9.29 -2.24 -12.40
N LEU A 297 -7.98 -1.94 -12.38
CA LEU A 297 -7.45 -0.74 -11.76
C LEU A 297 -7.69 0.53 -12.58
N SER A 298 -8.07 0.43 -13.84
CA SER A 298 -8.49 1.56 -14.66
C SER A 298 -9.99 1.86 -14.55
N ASP A 299 -10.77 0.97 -13.95
CA ASP A 299 -12.24 1.08 -13.84
C ASP A 299 -12.65 2.03 -12.71
N GLY A 300 -13.02 3.27 -13.07
CA GLY A 300 -13.51 4.28 -12.14
C GLY A 300 -14.81 3.87 -11.42
N ASN A 301 -15.70 3.15 -12.11
CA ASN A 301 -16.98 2.71 -11.54
C ASN A 301 -16.78 1.62 -10.46
N ALA A 302 -15.87 0.68 -10.71
CA ALA A 302 -15.54 -0.33 -9.72
C ALA A 302 -14.90 0.28 -8.46
N ARG A 303 -14.16 1.41 -8.60
CA ARG A 303 -13.58 2.14 -7.46
C ARG A 303 -14.61 3.00 -6.70
N ALA A 304 -15.69 3.38 -7.32
CA ALA A 304 -16.64 4.37 -6.76
C ALA A 304 -17.20 3.98 -5.38
N ARG A 305 -17.32 2.70 -5.10
CA ARG A 305 -17.82 2.20 -3.79
C ARG A 305 -16.99 2.65 -2.59
N THR A 306 -15.69 2.86 -2.77
CA THR A 306 -14.78 3.29 -1.68
C THR A 306 -14.30 4.72 -1.86
N PHE A 307 -14.09 5.16 -3.10
CA PHE A 307 -13.44 6.43 -3.41
C PHE A 307 -14.40 7.49 -3.97
N GLY A 308 -15.68 7.17 -4.14
CA GLY A 308 -16.66 8.05 -4.74
C GLY A 308 -16.52 8.14 -6.26
N THR A 309 -17.54 8.72 -6.91
CA THR A 309 -17.56 8.93 -8.38
C THR A 309 -16.68 10.10 -8.82
N ASP A 310 -16.52 11.10 -7.96
CA ASP A 310 -15.68 12.30 -8.20
C ASP A 310 -14.31 12.15 -7.54
N SER A 311 -13.60 11.09 -7.93
CA SER A 311 -12.29 10.77 -7.36
C SER A 311 -11.16 11.45 -8.13
N VAL A 312 -10.18 12.01 -7.41
CA VAL A 312 -8.92 12.53 -7.95
C VAL A 312 -8.14 11.48 -8.77
N LEU A 313 -8.44 10.20 -8.57
CA LEU A 313 -7.86 9.09 -9.34
C LEU A 313 -8.49 8.92 -10.74
N ALA A 314 -9.57 9.64 -11.06
CA ALA A 314 -10.18 9.64 -12.39
C ALA A 314 -9.41 10.58 -13.31
N THR A 315 -8.69 10.03 -14.27
CA THR A 315 -7.94 10.78 -15.28
C THR A 315 -8.74 10.91 -16.58
N ARG A 316 -8.46 11.97 -17.38
CA ARG A 316 -9.09 12.17 -18.70
C ARG A 316 -8.51 11.27 -19.80
N PHE A 317 -7.57 10.42 -19.47
CA PHE A 317 -6.88 9.48 -20.33
C PHE A 317 -6.78 8.14 -19.60
N TRP A 318 -6.48 7.08 -20.32
CA TRP A 318 -6.35 5.76 -19.69
C TRP A 318 -5.20 5.71 -18.70
N SER A 319 -5.49 5.27 -17.51
CA SER A 319 -4.51 4.97 -16.46
C SER A 319 -5.04 3.93 -15.50
N ALA A 320 -4.15 3.12 -14.95
CA ALA A 320 -4.44 2.18 -13.88
C ALA A 320 -3.69 2.60 -12.62
N VAL A 321 -4.37 2.68 -11.48
CA VAL A 321 -3.79 3.20 -10.25
C VAL A 321 -4.29 2.47 -9.01
N LYS A 322 -3.41 2.32 -8.03
CA LYS A 322 -3.73 1.77 -6.71
C LYS A 322 -3.19 2.67 -5.61
N THR A 323 -4.01 2.96 -4.63
CA THR A 323 -3.61 3.64 -3.39
C THR A 323 -3.25 2.63 -2.31
N GLY A 324 -2.40 3.04 -1.39
CA GLY A 324 -2.08 2.33 -0.17
C GLY A 324 -2.04 3.27 1.02
N THR A 325 -2.37 2.75 2.16
CA THR A 325 -2.24 3.43 3.45
C THR A 325 -1.68 2.40 4.42
N SER A 326 -0.57 2.71 5.08
CA SER A 326 -0.01 1.83 6.09
C SER A 326 -0.70 2.01 7.43
N LYS A 327 -0.35 1.16 8.38
CA LYS A 327 -0.85 1.22 9.74
C LYS A 327 -0.68 2.62 10.33
N ASP A 328 -1.70 3.09 11.03
CA ASP A 328 -1.72 4.40 11.70
C ASP A 328 -1.55 5.59 10.76
N MET A 329 -1.81 5.41 9.45
CA MET A 329 -1.62 6.47 8.43
C MET A 329 -0.18 7.02 8.40
N ARG A 330 0.84 6.18 8.62
CA ARG A 330 2.25 6.62 8.59
C ARG A 330 2.77 6.80 7.18
N ASP A 331 2.32 5.94 6.28
CA ASP A 331 2.72 5.94 4.89
C ASP A 331 1.49 5.97 3.98
N ASN A 332 1.47 6.89 3.06
CA ASN A 332 0.44 7.02 2.05
C ASN A 332 1.04 6.88 0.66
N TRP A 333 0.39 6.09 -0.18
CA TRP A 333 0.88 5.74 -1.49
C TRP A 333 -0.16 5.96 -2.57
N ALA A 334 0.31 6.38 -3.74
CA ALA A 334 -0.39 6.26 -5.00
C ALA A 334 0.60 5.78 -6.05
N VAL A 335 0.40 4.58 -6.59
CA VAL A 335 1.25 4.01 -7.63
C VAL A 335 0.37 3.59 -8.79
N GLY A 336 0.72 4.03 -9.99
CA GLY A 336 -0.08 3.73 -11.16
C GLY A 336 0.69 3.98 -12.45
N TRP A 337 0.11 3.52 -13.56
CA TRP A 337 0.73 3.60 -14.86
C TRP A 337 -0.25 3.99 -15.96
N SER A 338 0.31 4.50 -17.02
CA SER A 338 -0.33 4.76 -18.30
C SER A 338 0.33 3.89 -19.39
N GLU A 339 0.00 4.10 -20.65
CA GLU A 339 0.67 3.45 -21.77
C GLU A 339 2.19 3.61 -21.72
N ARG A 340 2.70 4.82 -21.37
CA ARG A 340 4.13 5.17 -21.49
C ARG A 340 4.87 5.30 -20.15
N TYR A 341 4.18 5.63 -19.08
CA TYR A 341 4.81 6.02 -17.82
C TYR A 341 4.25 5.25 -16.64
N THR A 342 5.13 4.95 -15.69
CA THR A 342 4.73 4.51 -14.33
C THR A 342 5.18 5.56 -13.33
N VAL A 343 4.24 6.00 -12.49
CA VAL A 343 4.44 7.02 -11.46
C VAL A 343 4.16 6.43 -10.10
N GLY A 344 5.12 6.56 -9.20
CA GLY A 344 4.97 6.24 -7.79
C GLY A 344 5.09 7.49 -6.93
N VAL A 345 4.21 7.63 -5.95
CA VAL A 345 4.23 8.70 -4.96
C VAL A 345 4.08 8.11 -3.57
N TRP A 346 4.92 8.57 -2.66
CA TRP A 346 4.82 8.34 -1.23
C TRP A 346 4.64 9.69 -0.51
N VAL A 347 3.82 9.72 0.54
CA VAL A 347 3.64 10.87 1.44
C VAL A 347 3.63 10.34 2.87
N GLY A 348 4.37 11.02 3.75
CA GLY A 348 4.50 10.62 5.16
C GLY A 348 5.48 11.51 5.91
N ASN A 349 6.04 10.97 6.97
CA ASN A 349 7.09 11.60 7.76
C ASN A 349 8.36 10.74 7.73
N ALA A 350 9.51 11.35 7.56
CA ALA A 350 10.79 10.64 7.58
C ALA A 350 10.99 9.90 8.92
N SER A 351 10.50 10.46 10.02
CA SER A 351 10.50 9.88 11.36
C SER A 351 9.59 8.66 11.52
N GLY A 352 8.66 8.40 10.57
CA GLY A 352 7.60 7.40 10.71
C GLY A 352 6.47 7.82 11.64
N ALA A 353 6.37 9.11 12.03
CA ALA A 353 5.25 9.62 12.81
C ALA A 353 3.93 9.49 12.02
N ALA A 354 2.84 9.19 12.72
CA ALA A 354 1.52 9.06 12.12
C ALA A 354 1.00 10.42 11.62
N MET A 355 0.38 10.43 10.46
CA MET A 355 -0.34 11.59 9.93
C MET A 355 -1.77 11.64 10.50
N HIS A 356 -2.41 12.80 10.46
CA HIS A 356 -3.76 13.01 10.99
C HIS A 356 -4.77 13.08 9.84
N ASP A 357 -5.63 12.06 9.73
CA ASP A 357 -6.69 11.97 8.71
C ASP A 357 -6.18 12.13 7.27
N VAL A 358 -4.99 11.62 6.98
CA VAL A 358 -4.39 11.58 5.64
C VAL A 358 -4.34 10.14 5.17
N SER A 359 -5.08 9.84 4.12
CA SER A 359 -5.09 8.53 3.46
C SER A 359 -4.35 8.58 2.11
N GLY A 360 -4.10 7.45 1.48
CA GLY A 360 -3.51 7.41 0.13
C GLY A 360 -4.27 8.27 -0.88
N THR A 361 -5.59 8.43 -0.70
CA THR A 361 -6.43 9.25 -1.59
C THR A 361 -6.26 10.75 -1.34
N SER A 362 -6.12 11.18 -0.09
CA SER A 362 -5.96 12.60 0.25
C SER A 362 -4.49 13.04 0.33
N GLY A 363 -3.55 12.12 0.53
CA GLY A 363 -2.12 12.38 0.61
C GLY A 363 -1.41 12.25 -0.74
N ALA A 364 -1.20 11.02 -1.21
CA ALA A 364 -0.37 10.76 -2.39
C ALA A 364 -1.10 10.91 -3.74
N ALA A 365 -2.41 10.61 -3.79
CA ALA A 365 -3.16 10.58 -5.05
C ALA A 365 -3.24 11.92 -5.79
N PRO A 366 -3.41 13.10 -5.14
CA PRO A 366 -3.42 14.38 -5.84
C PRO A 366 -2.10 14.70 -6.54
N ILE A 367 -0.96 14.36 -5.91
CA ILE A 367 0.37 14.53 -6.48
C ILE A 367 0.54 13.60 -7.68
N TRP A 368 0.14 12.35 -7.54
CA TRP A 368 0.15 11.36 -8.62
C TRP A 368 -0.67 11.84 -9.82
N ALA A 369 -1.89 12.33 -9.58
CA ALA A 369 -2.79 12.82 -10.63
C ALA A 369 -2.21 14.05 -11.36
N ALA A 370 -1.61 14.99 -10.62
CA ALA A 370 -0.96 16.16 -11.19
C ALA A 370 0.23 15.78 -12.08
N VAL A 371 1.11 14.88 -11.62
CA VAL A 371 2.27 14.41 -12.39
C VAL A 371 1.83 13.64 -13.64
N MET A 372 0.85 12.75 -13.52
CA MET A 372 0.27 12.03 -14.67
C MET A 372 -0.39 13.00 -15.66
N GLY A 373 -1.10 14.01 -15.17
CA GLY A 373 -1.69 15.07 -16.00
C GLY A 373 -0.63 15.87 -16.77
N PHE A 374 0.49 16.21 -16.14
CA PHE A 374 1.63 16.87 -16.79
C PHE A 374 2.25 16.00 -17.89
N LEU A 375 2.44 14.71 -17.62
CA LEU A 375 3.03 13.76 -18.58
C LEU A 375 2.15 13.58 -19.84
N HIS A 376 0.84 13.68 -19.67
CA HIS A 376 -0.15 13.44 -20.73
C HIS A 376 -0.85 14.71 -21.24
N ALA A 377 -0.32 15.89 -20.91
CA ALA A 377 -0.91 17.17 -21.34
C ALA A 377 -1.01 17.32 -22.86
N ARG A 378 -0.09 16.72 -23.61
CA ARG A 378 -0.03 16.79 -25.08
C ARG A 378 -0.40 15.48 -25.77
N GLU A 379 -0.09 14.35 -25.18
CA GLU A 379 -0.30 13.02 -25.74
C GLU A 379 -1.11 12.18 -24.74
N PRO A 380 -2.44 12.09 -24.90
CA PRO A 380 -3.28 11.26 -24.04
C PRO A 380 -2.89 9.78 -24.12
N SER A 381 -2.87 9.10 -22.99
CA SER A 381 -2.64 7.65 -22.90
C SER A 381 -3.84 6.88 -23.46
N ARG A 382 -3.55 5.77 -24.12
CA ARG A 382 -4.55 4.85 -24.68
C ARG A 382 -4.61 3.57 -23.85
N PRO A 383 -5.75 2.87 -23.81
CA PRO A 383 -5.85 1.58 -23.17
C PRO A 383 -4.96 0.56 -23.91
N PRO A 384 -4.31 -0.35 -23.17
CA PRO A 384 -3.49 -1.40 -23.79
C PRO A 384 -4.36 -2.34 -24.63
N ARG A 385 -3.77 -2.92 -25.67
CA ARG A 385 -4.42 -3.98 -26.44
C ARG A 385 -4.45 -5.26 -25.64
N ALA A 386 -5.58 -5.97 -25.66
CA ALA A 386 -5.72 -7.26 -25.01
C ALA A 386 -4.71 -8.26 -25.63
N PRO A 387 -3.91 -8.95 -24.81
CA PRO A 387 -3.04 -10.00 -25.31
C PRO A 387 -3.83 -11.20 -25.82
N SER A 388 -3.19 -12.06 -26.64
CA SER A 388 -3.75 -13.32 -27.08
C SER A 388 -4.12 -14.23 -25.89
N GLY A 389 -5.17 -15.06 -26.04
CA GLY A 389 -5.64 -15.95 -24.98
C GLY A 389 -6.59 -15.31 -23.99
N LEU A 390 -7.03 -14.07 -24.24
CA LEU A 390 -8.14 -13.43 -23.51
C LEU A 390 -9.43 -13.47 -24.35
N VAL A 391 -10.55 -13.66 -23.64
CA VAL A 391 -11.92 -13.60 -24.19
C VAL A 391 -12.70 -12.58 -23.39
N ARG A 392 -13.51 -11.80 -24.08
CA ARG A 392 -14.46 -10.90 -23.43
C ARG A 392 -15.84 -11.54 -23.50
N ALA A 393 -16.54 -11.62 -22.35
CA ALA A 393 -17.85 -12.24 -22.26
C ALA A 393 -18.76 -11.49 -21.30
N ALA A 394 -20.06 -11.47 -21.62
CA ALA A 394 -21.07 -10.93 -20.74
C ALA A 394 -21.25 -11.81 -19.51
N VAL A 395 -21.28 -11.20 -18.34
CA VAL A 395 -21.50 -11.88 -17.07
C VAL A 395 -22.69 -11.30 -16.33
N ARG A 396 -23.39 -12.19 -15.62
CA ARG A 396 -24.47 -11.84 -14.69
C ARG A 396 -24.12 -12.37 -13.31
N PHE A 397 -24.60 -11.65 -12.30
CA PHE A 397 -24.42 -12.06 -10.91
C PHE A 397 -25.75 -12.49 -10.36
N GLY A 398 -25.79 -13.66 -9.73
CA GLY A 398 -26.99 -14.24 -9.13
C GLY A 398 -27.58 -13.34 -8.03
N PRO A 399 -28.82 -13.63 -7.62
CA PRO A 399 -29.45 -12.91 -6.53
C PRO A 399 -28.68 -13.13 -5.24
N ALA A 400 -28.60 -12.10 -4.39
CA ALA A 400 -28.31 -12.32 -2.98
C ALA A 400 -29.36 -13.31 -2.45
N SER A 401 -28.93 -14.33 -1.71
CA SER A 401 -29.84 -15.34 -1.15
C SER A 401 -31.02 -14.64 -0.46
N ALA A 402 -32.24 -14.99 -0.88
CA ALA A 402 -33.45 -14.49 -0.25
C ALA A 402 -33.44 -14.90 1.23
N GLN A 403 -33.52 -13.93 2.13
CA GLN A 403 -33.77 -14.24 3.54
C GLN A 403 -35.16 -14.91 3.64
N PRO A 404 -35.30 -16.05 4.31
CA PRO A 404 -36.59 -16.67 4.49
C PRO A 404 -37.58 -15.69 5.14
N GLY A 405 -38.69 -15.40 4.46
CA GLY A 405 -39.79 -14.58 4.99
C GLY A 405 -39.95 -13.18 4.42
N ILE A 406 -39.08 -12.69 3.50
CA ILE A 406 -39.26 -11.40 2.84
C ILE A 406 -39.52 -11.64 1.34
N ALA A 407 -40.73 -11.34 0.90
CA ALA A 407 -41.16 -11.39 -0.51
C ALA A 407 -40.60 -10.20 -1.32
N ALA A 408 -39.30 -9.95 -1.25
CA ALA A 408 -38.62 -8.97 -2.08
C ALA A 408 -38.09 -9.66 -3.35
N ARG A 409 -38.25 -9.04 -4.52
CA ARG A 409 -37.63 -9.53 -5.76
C ARG A 409 -36.13 -9.66 -5.52
N PRO A 410 -35.53 -10.84 -5.76
CA PRO A 410 -34.11 -11.04 -5.55
C PRO A 410 -33.32 -10.06 -6.42
N GLN A 411 -32.57 -9.17 -5.77
CA GLN A 411 -31.69 -8.23 -6.47
C GLN A 411 -30.36 -8.91 -6.78
N PRO A 412 -29.78 -8.66 -7.97
CA PRO A 412 -28.47 -9.19 -8.30
C PRO A 412 -27.41 -8.64 -7.33
N LEU A 413 -26.40 -9.45 -7.00
CA LEU A 413 -25.26 -9.07 -6.14
C LEU A 413 -24.51 -7.87 -6.72
N GLU A 414 -24.30 -7.87 -8.03
CA GLU A 414 -23.73 -6.78 -8.82
C GLU A 414 -24.46 -6.63 -10.16
N ALA A 415 -24.34 -5.47 -10.79
CA ALA A 415 -24.84 -5.26 -12.14
C ALA A 415 -24.10 -6.14 -13.15
N GLY A 416 -24.84 -6.72 -14.09
CA GLY A 416 -24.24 -7.46 -15.21
C GLY A 416 -23.35 -6.56 -16.06
N ARG A 417 -22.28 -7.12 -16.61
CA ARG A 417 -21.30 -6.39 -17.42
C ARG A 417 -20.53 -7.30 -18.37
N GLU A 418 -19.77 -6.70 -19.26
CA GLU A 418 -18.72 -7.39 -20.01
C GLU A 418 -17.48 -7.55 -19.14
N GLU A 419 -16.85 -8.73 -19.16
CA GLU A 419 -15.69 -9.03 -18.36
C GLU A 419 -14.61 -9.76 -19.18
N TRP A 420 -13.34 -9.56 -18.83
CA TRP A 420 -12.22 -10.24 -19.44
C TRP A 420 -11.87 -11.54 -18.70
N PHE A 421 -11.68 -12.61 -19.48
CA PHE A 421 -11.33 -13.93 -18.99
C PHE A 421 -10.11 -14.49 -19.71
N ALA A 422 -9.26 -15.22 -18.99
CA ALA A 422 -8.38 -16.16 -19.66
C ALA A 422 -9.23 -17.20 -20.40
N GLN A 423 -8.86 -17.54 -21.63
CA GLN A 423 -9.62 -18.49 -22.45
C GLN A 423 -9.87 -19.80 -21.68
N GLY A 424 -11.11 -20.26 -21.68
CA GLY A 424 -11.56 -21.45 -20.97
C GLY A 424 -11.96 -21.24 -19.50
N THR A 425 -11.90 -19.99 -18.98
CA THR A 425 -12.36 -19.66 -17.61
C THR A 425 -13.63 -18.83 -17.58
N GLN A 426 -14.21 -18.51 -18.74
CA GLN A 426 -15.41 -17.70 -18.84
C GLN A 426 -16.65 -18.46 -18.39
N GLN A 427 -17.51 -17.79 -17.62
CA GLN A 427 -18.81 -18.26 -17.19
C GLN A 427 -19.83 -17.14 -17.35
N PRO A 428 -21.08 -17.45 -17.80
CA PRO A 428 -22.10 -16.43 -18.02
C PRO A 428 -22.80 -15.98 -16.73
N LEU A 429 -22.74 -16.79 -15.67
CA LEU A 429 -23.38 -16.53 -14.39
C LEU A 429 -22.45 -16.85 -13.22
N PHE A 430 -22.35 -15.92 -12.29
CA PHE A 430 -21.71 -16.09 -10.99
C PHE A 430 -22.76 -15.96 -9.90
N ALA A 431 -23.07 -17.03 -9.20
CA ALA A 431 -24.07 -17.08 -8.15
C ALA A 431 -23.55 -17.88 -6.94
N MET A 432 -24.12 -17.64 -5.77
CA MET A 432 -23.70 -18.34 -4.55
C MET A 432 -23.96 -19.85 -4.64
N ASP A 433 -25.05 -20.26 -5.29
CA ASP A 433 -25.43 -21.67 -5.45
C ASP A 433 -24.49 -22.43 -6.40
N SER A 434 -23.74 -21.73 -7.25
CA SER A 434 -22.74 -22.38 -8.13
C SER A 434 -21.50 -22.88 -7.39
N VAL A 435 -21.31 -22.48 -6.14
CA VAL A 435 -20.21 -22.96 -5.26
C VAL A 435 -20.67 -24.17 -4.44
N ALA A 436 -21.97 -24.30 -4.15
CA ALA A 436 -22.57 -25.41 -3.42
C ALA A 436 -22.98 -26.61 -4.33
N GLY A 437 -23.21 -26.37 -5.62
CA GLY A 437 -23.73 -27.36 -6.57
C GLY A 437 -22.72 -28.37 -7.11
N GLY A 438 -21.45 -28.29 -6.72
CA GLY A 438 -20.42 -29.25 -7.14
C GLY A 438 -20.41 -30.58 -6.37
N ALA A 439 -21.21 -30.71 -5.31
CA ALA A 439 -21.24 -31.92 -4.46
C ALA A 439 -22.45 -32.84 -4.69
N ASP A 440 -23.51 -32.39 -5.36
CA ASP A 440 -24.78 -33.14 -5.41
C ASP A 440 -25.12 -33.81 -6.77
N GLU A 441 -24.35 -33.63 -7.82
CA GLU A 441 -24.61 -34.28 -9.11
C GLU A 441 -23.84 -35.60 -9.37
N MET A 442 -23.17 -36.18 -8.37
CA MET A 442 -22.63 -37.55 -8.47
C MET A 442 -23.19 -38.46 -7.39
N GLY A 443 -24.49 -38.67 -7.41
CA GLY A 443 -25.10 -39.52 -6.40
C GLY A 443 -26.50 -40.04 -6.66
N ALA A 444 -26.90 -40.25 -7.92
CA ALA A 444 -28.12 -41.01 -8.25
C ALA A 444 -27.77 -42.31 -8.95
N GLY A 445 -27.34 -43.31 -8.21
CA GLY A 445 -27.12 -44.63 -8.74
C GLY A 445 -26.48 -45.59 -7.74
N GLY A 446 -27.27 -46.36 -7.00
CA GLY A 446 -26.78 -47.58 -6.37
C GLY A 446 -26.93 -47.70 -4.86
N LYS A 447 -28.11 -48.13 -4.44
CA LYS A 447 -28.33 -48.75 -3.13
C LYS A 447 -27.40 -49.95 -2.95
N LYS A 448 -26.50 -49.94 -1.98
CA LYS A 448 -26.13 -51.13 -1.21
C LYS A 448 -25.56 -50.66 0.14
N GLY A 449 -26.24 -51.11 1.20
CA GLY A 449 -25.92 -50.77 2.58
C GLY A 449 -24.61 -51.39 3.05
N PHE A 450 -23.90 -50.64 3.85
CA PHE A 450 -22.86 -51.18 4.71
C PHE A 450 -23.18 -50.76 6.15
N LYS A 451 -23.54 -51.77 6.97
CA LYS A 451 -23.71 -51.63 8.42
C LYS A 451 -22.33 -51.60 9.06
N SER A 452 -22.03 -50.59 9.80
CA SER A 452 -20.91 -50.58 10.75
C SER A 452 -21.38 -50.95 12.14
N PRO A 453 -20.64 -51.75 12.89
CA PRO A 453 -21.08 -52.26 14.19
C PRO A 453 -20.82 -51.23 15.29
N VAL A 454 -21.87 -51.01 16.08
CA VAL A 454 -21.84 -50.31 17.37
C VAL A 454 -21.30 -51.30 18.40
N SER A 455 -20.19 -50.93 19.06
CA SER A 455 -19.80 -51.60 20.31
C SER A 455 -20.27 -50.75 21.49
N ALA A 456 -21.23 -51.29 22.21
CA ALA A 456 -21.70 -50.82 23.49
C ALA A 456 -20.76 -51.26 24.61
N HIS A 457 -20.44 -50.38 25.54
CA HIS A 457 -20.07 -50.77 26.90
C HIS A 457 -20.91 -50.00 27.90
N PRO A 458 -21.45 -50.64 28.91
CA PRO A 458 -22.36 -50.05 29.87
C PRO A 458 -21.65 -49.65 31.14
N GLY A 459 -22.21 -48.66 31.84
CA GLY A 459 -22.00 -48.52 33.26
C GLY A 459 -21.73 -47.12 33.77
N GLY A 460 -22.66 -46.59 34.51
CA GLY A 460 -22.33 -45.67 35.58
C GLY A 460 -23.15 -44.38 35.71
N SER A 461 -24.23 -44.48 36.47
CA SER A 461 -24.85 -43.51 37.38
C SER A 461 -25.33 -42.16 36.85
N GLU A 462 -26.63 -42.06 36.81
CA GLU A 462 -27.40 -40.82 36.88
C GLU A 462 -27.00 -39.98 38.11
N VAL A 463 -26.58 -38.76 37.89
CA VAL A 463 -26.79 -37.66 38.83
C VAL A 463 -27.49 -36.57 38.05
N ALA A 464 -28.77 -36.40 38.29
CA ALA A 464 -29.57 -35.29 37.80
C ALA A 464 -29.05 -33.98 38.36
N ALA A 465 -28.45 -33.14 37.50
CA ALA A 465 -28.25 -31.74 37.78
C ALA A 465 -29.00 -30.93 36.71
N THR A 466 -30.12 -30.38 37.14
CA THR A 466 -30.87 -29.31 36.47
C THR A 466 -29.97 -28.09 36.34
N SER A 467 -29.22 -27.95 35.23
CA SER A 467 -28.52 -26.73 34.89
C SER A 467 -29.23 -26.10 33.69
N GLY A 468 -29.89 -24.96 33.96
CA GLY A 468 -30.32 -24.04 32.89
C GLY A 468 -29.15 -23.66 32.01
N PRO A 469 -29.36 -23.07 30.80
CA PRO A 469 -28.31 -22.79 29.84
C PRO A 469 -27.22 -21.92 30.49
N SER A 470 -26.04 -22.51 30.72
CA SER A 470 -24.90 -21.80 31.31
C SER A 470 -24.46 -20.70 30.31
N ALA A 471 -24.38 -19.46 30.82
CA ALA A 471 -23.88 -18.34 30.02
C ALA A 471 -22.45 -18.62 29.54
N ARG A 472 -22.19 -18.45 28.24
CA ARG A 472 -20.89 -18.70 27.62
C ARG A 472 -20.50 -17.60 26.66
N ILE A 473 -19.20 -17.35 26.53
CA ILE A 473 -18.63 -16.48 25.53
C ILE A 473 -18.74 -17.16 24.16
N THR A 474 -19.45 -16.55 23.21
CA THR A 474 -19.62 -17.05 21.85
C THR A 474 -18.60 -16.46 20.87
N ALA A 475 -18.06 -15.26 21.17
CA ALA A 475 -16.93 -14.66 20.48
C ALA A 475 -16.21 -13.68 21.40
N PRO A 476 -14.86 -13.66 21.37
CA PRO A 476 -13.96 -14.49 20.59
C PRO A 476 -13.85 -15.93 21.14
N ALA A 477 -13.38 -16.86 20.28
CA ALA A 477 -13.05 -18.21 20.72
C ALA A 477 -11.73 -18.24 21.53
N PRO A 478 -11.52 -19.24 22.39
CA PRO A 478 -10.27 -19.39 23.13
C PRO A 478 -9.06 -19.50 22.18
N GLY A 479 -7.97 -18.77 22.48
CA GLY A 479 -6.76 -18.75 21.66
C GLY A 479 -6.85 -17.84 20.43
N THR A 480 -7.88 -17.01 20.30
CA THR A 480 -7.96 -16.04 19.20
C THR A 480 -6.74 -15.10 19.19
N VAL A 481 -6.04 -15.05 18.08
CA VAL A 481 -5.00 -14.05 17.79
C VAL A 481 -5.61 -12.96 16.92
N ILE A 482 -5.60 -11.73 17.42
CA ILE A 482 -6.13 -10.55 16.75
C ILE A 482 -4.97 -9.76 16.19
N ALA A 483 -4.85 -9.70 14.85
CA ALA A 483 -3.93 -8.79 14.22
C ALA A 483 -4.63 -7.43 14.03
N LEU A 484 -4.03 -6.37 14.58
CA LEU A 484 -4.51 -5.03 14.30
C LEU A 484 -4.23 -4.70 12.84
N ASP A 485 -5.27 -4.27 12.12
CA ASP A 485 -5.18 -3.92 10.71
C ASP A 485 -4.39 -2.62 10.56
N PRO A 486 -3.27 -2.60 9.80
CA PRO A 486 -2.47 -1.40 9.63
C PRO A 486 -3.22 -0.29 8.87
N ASP A 487 -4.24 -0.64 8.08
CA ASP A 487 -5.04 0.32 7.32
C ASP A 487 -6.16 0.98 8.14
N ILE A 488 -6.39 0.52 9.38
CA ILE A 488 -7.45 1.06 10.25
C ILE A 488 -6.83 1.84 11.42
N PRO A 489 -7.22 3.11 11.64
CA PRO A 489 -6.78 3.86 12.81
C PRO A 489 -7.06 3.12 14.12
N PRO A 490 -6.12 3.03 15.08
CA PRO A 490 -6.28 2.25 16.31
C PRO A 490 -7.55 2.59 17.08
N ALA A 491 -7.90 3.87 17.19
CA ALA A 491 -9.12 4.33 17.88
C ALA A 491 -10.42 3.79 17.26
N ARG A 492 -10.36 3.32 16.02
CA ARG A 492 -11.49 2.75 15.28
C ARG A 492 -11.51 1.22 15.25
N GLN A 493 -10.49 0.52 15.73
CA GLN A 493 -10.41 -0.95 15.77
C GLN A 493 -11.05 -1.49 17.04
N ARG A 494 -12.37 -1.42 17.17
CA ARG A 494 -13.09 -2.03 18.29
C ARG A 494 -13.55 -3.44 17.95
N LEU A 495 -13.29 -4.37 18.83
CA LEU A 495 -13.80 -5.74 18.74
C LEU A 495 -15.12 -5.85 19.47
N GLN A 496 -16.03 -6.64 18.92
CA GLN A 496 -17.26 -6.99 19.62
C GLN A 496 -17.12 -8.36 20.26
N PHE A 497 -17.31 -8.41 21.58
CA PHE A 497 -17.45 -9.65 22.30
C PHE A 497 -18.93 -10.00 22.43
N THR A 498 -19.25 -11.28 22.27
CA THR A 498 -20.63 -11.77 22.36
C THR A 498 -20.71 -12.96 23.29
N ALA A 499 -21.79 -13.06 24.04
CA ALA A 499 -22.05 -14.16 24.95
C ALA A 499 -23.54 -14.54 24.94
N THR A 500 -23.83 -15.78 25.35
CA THR A 500 -25.17 -16.23 25.71
C THR A 500 -25.44 -15.93 27.20
N GLY A 501 -26.68 -15.72 27.55
CA GLY A 501 -27.15 -15.46 28.94
C GLY A 501 -27.56 -14.01 29.18
N GLU A 502 -28.48 -13.83 30.12
CA GLU A 502 -28.95 -12.51 30.56
C GLU A 502 -28.23 -12.08 31.83
N GLY A 503 -28.10 -10.75 32.04
CA GLY A 503 -27.49 -10.19 33.23
C GLY A 503 -25.98 -10.38 33.38
N VAL A 504 -25.30 -10.79 32.31
CA VAL A 504 -23.84 -11.05 32.29
C VAL A 504 -23.03 -9.76 32.30
N GLN A 505 -21.84 -9.82 32.90
CA GLN A 505 -20.87 -8.74 32.98
C GLN A 505 -19.54 -9.22 32.37
N TRP A 506 -18.85 -8.29 31.71
CA TRP A 506 -17.56 -8.56 31.06
C TRP A 506 -16.42 -7.94 31.86
N ARG A 507 -15.34 -8.68 31.97
CA ARG A 507 -14.06 -8.19 32.50
C ARG A 507 -12.93 -8.48 31.51
N MET A 508 -12.00 -7.55 31.40
CA MET A 508 -10.77 -7.66 30.63
C MET A 508 -9.58 -7.49 31.56
N ASP A 509 -8.73 -8.50 31.66
CA ASP A 509 -7.57 -8.49 32.55
C ASP A 509 -7.93 -8.10 33.98
N GLY A 510 -9.05 -8.63 34.49
CA GLY A 510 -9.59 -8.34 35.81
C GLY A 510 -10.32 -7.00 35.95
N LYS A 511 -10.31 -6.11 34.94
CA LYS A 511 -10.99 -4.82 34.98
C LYS A 511 -12.38 -4.92 34.33
N PRO A 512 -13.42 -4.22 34.88
CA PRO A 512 -14.75 -4.23 34.28
C PRO A 512 -14.70 -3.60 32.88
N LEU A 513 -15.36 -4.26 31.92
CA LEU A 513 -15.41 -3.81 30.52
C LEU A 513 -16.82 -3.34 30.12
N GLY A 514 -17.87 -4.02 30.57
CA GLY A 514 -19.27 -3.68 30.27
C GLY A 514 -20.25 -4.72 30.74
N ARG A 515 -21.55 -4.54 30.42
CA ARG A 515 -22.66 -5.44 30.80
C ARG A 515 -23.49 -5.78 29.55
N GLY A 516 -24.15 -6.94 29.60
CA GLY A 516 -25.06 -7.41 28.55
C GLY A 516 -24.43 -8.42 27.58
N PRO A 517 -25.21 -8.96 26.62
CA PRO A 517 -24.79 -10.05 25.77
C PRO A 517 -23.74 -9.62 24.74
N ARG A 518 -23.52 -8.32 24.57
CA ARG A 518 -22.52 -7.76 23.63
C ARG A 518 -21.79 -6.60 24.28
N VAL A 519 -20.45 -6.56 24.10
CA VAL A 519 -19.62 -5.44 24.54
C VAL A 519 -18.55 -5.15 23.50
N ALA A 520 -18.27 -3.86 23.28
CA ALA A 520 -17.20 -3.43 22.38
C ALA A 520 -15.94 -3.10 23.17
N TRP A 521 -14.79 -3.61 22.72
CA TRP A 521 -13.50 -3.36 23.32
C TRP A 521 -12.52 -2.77 22.29
N LEU A 522 -11.71 -1.81 22.71
CA LEU A 522 -10.62 -1.26 21.91
C LEU A 522 -9.35 -2.06 22.19
N PRO A 523 -8.86 -2.87 21.23
CA PRO A 523 -7.72 -3.74 21.46
C PRO A 523 -6.40 -2.97 21.52
N TRP A 524 -5.50 -3.44 22.39
CA TRP A 524 -4.09 -3.04 22.40
C TRP A 524 -3.21 -4.30 22.39
N PRO A 525 -1.95 -4.22 21.88
CA PRO A 525 -1.08 -5.37 21.81
C PRO A 525 -0.82 -6.01 23.16
N GLY A 526 -0.80 -7.35 23.20
CA GLY A 526 -0.57 -8.13 24.40
C GLY A 526 -1.42 -9.39 24.47
N ARG A 527 -1.23 -10.16 25.55
CA ARG A 527 -2.08 -11.29 25.90
C ARG A 527 -3.11 -10.82 26.89
N HIS A 528 -4.38 -11.14 26.63
CA HIS A 528 -5.51 -10.66 27.40
C HIS A 528 -6.40 -11.81 27.84
N VAL A 529 -7.00 -11.64 29.02
CA VAL A 529 -7.98 -12.57 29.60
C VAL A 529 -9.35 -11.90 29.61
N VAL A 530 -10.28 -12.45 28.84
CA VAL A 530 -11.68 -12.01 28.77
C VAL A 530 -12.50 -12.92 29.67
N GLN A 531 -13.17 -12.36 30.64
CA GLN A 531 -14.01 -13.10 31.57
C GLN A 531 -15.47 -12.65 31.46
N LEU A 532 -16.37 -13.60 31.48
CA LEU A 532 -17.80 -13.40 31.65
C LEU A 532 -18.17 -13.71 33.09
N THR A 533 -18.81 -12.77 33.79
CA THR A 533 -19.17 -12.92 35.19
C THR A 533 -20.66 -12.71 35.40
N ASP A 534 -21.20 -13.29 36.47
CA ASP A 534 -22.55 -12.98 36.94
C ASP A 534 -22.59 -11.66 37.74
N ALA A 535 -23.78 -11.26 38.17
CA ALA A 535 -23.98 -10.04 38.97
C ALA A 535 -23.26 -10.06 40.33
N ARG A 536 -22.86 -11.24 40.81
CA ARG A 536 -22.12 -11.44 42.08
C ARG A 536 -20.59 -11.49 41.84
N GLY A 537 -20.14 -11.33 40.59
CA GLY A 537 -18.71 -11.35 40.24
C GLY A 537 -18.11 -12.75 40.08
N ARG A 538 -18.92 -13.82 40.12
CA ARG A 538 -18.44 -15.20 39.87
C ARG A 538 -18.20 -15.39 38.38
N VAL A 539 -17.03 -15.91 38.01
CA VAL A 539 -16.66 -16.21 36.63
C VAL A 539 -17.53 -17.35 36.10
N LEU A 540 -18.24 -17.11 35.00
CA LEU A 540 -19.08 -18.06 34.29
C LEU A 540 -18.34 -18.72 33.14
N ASP A 541 -17.49 -17.93 32.46
CA ASP A 541 -16.66 -18.39 31.36
C ASP A 541 -15.41 -17.50 31.18
N GLU A 542 -14.34 -18.03 30.65
CA GLU A 542 -13.06 -17.35 30.44
C GLU A 542 -12.46 -17.71 29.09
N VAL A 543 -11.99 -16.69 28.36
CA VAL A 543 -11.31 -16.84 27.09
C VAL A 543 -10.00 -16.04 27.11
N ARG A 544 -8.91 -16.67 26.67
CA ARG A 544 -7.61 -16.01 26.47
C ARG A 544 -7.43 -15.66 25.00
N ILE A 545 -7.01 -14.42 24.76
CA ILE A 545 -6.76 -13.88 23.42
C ILE A 545 -5.39 -13.21 23.37
N GLU A 546 -4.83 -13.10 22.17
CA GLU A 546 -3.58 -12.39 21.93
C GLU A 546 -3.82 -11.30 20.87
N VAL A 547 -3.40 -10.07 21.14
CA VAL A 547 -3.44 -8.96 20.18
C VAL A 547 -2.04 -8.67 19.71
N ARG A 548 -1.82 -8.75 18.39
CA ARG A 548 -0.56 -8.46 17.73
C ARG A 548 -0.65 -7.18 16.89
N GLY A 549 0.45 -6.48 16.80
CA GLY A 549 0.60 -5.23 16.04
C GLY A 549 1.06 -4.09 16.93
N ALA A 550 1.60 -3.00 16.33
CA ALA A 550 1.96 -1.79 17.06
C ALA A 550 0.66 -1.02 17.38
N GLY A 551 0.07 -1.20 18.54
CA GLY A 551 -1.02 -0.37 19.06
C GLY A 551 -0.48 0.84 19.80
N ALA A 552 -1.30 1.88 19.96
CA ALA A 552 -0.99 2.96 20.89
C ALA A 552 -0.76 2.36 22.29
N VAL A 553 0.39 2.63 22.87
CA VAL A 553 0.63 2.36 24.29
C VAL A 553 -0.43 3.18 25.03
N GLY A 554 -1.29 2.52 25.82
CA GLY A 554 -2.26 3.22 26.67
C GLY A 554 -1.51 4.23 27.54
N PRO A 555 -2.17 5.32 27.96
CA PRO A 555 -1.53 6.32 28.81
C PRO A 555 -0.93 5.60 30.03
N ALA A 556 0.37 5.82 30.25
CA ALA A 556 1.06 5.33 31.42
C ALA A 556 0.26 5.76 32.68
N PRO A 557 0.12 4.89 33.70
CA PRO A 557 -0.54 5.27 34.92
C PRO A 557 0.20 6.50 35.49
N ARG A 558 -0.54 7.61 35.69
CA ARG A 558 -0.01 8.79 36.37
C ARG A 558 0.37 8.36 37.78
N THR A 559 1.65 8.24 38.05
CA THR A 559 2.17 8.20 39.38
C THR A 559 1.95 9.58 39.99
N PHE A 560 1.04 9.71 40.91
CA PHE A 560 0.98 10.89 41.77
C PHE A 560 2.18 10.81 42.73
N PRO A 561 2.96 11.87 42.88
CA PRO A 561 3.96 11.94 43.94
C PRO A 561 3.25 12.07 45.30
N HIS A 562 3.76 11.33 46.27
CA HIS A 562 3.42 11.48 47.68
C HIS A 562 3.90 12.82 48.23
#